data_b51b74820a0386994ab7876dea09b34d
#
_entry.id   b51b74820a0386994ab7876dea09b34d
#
_cell.length_a   1.000
_cell.length_b   1.000
_cell.length_c   1.000
_cell.angle_alpha   90.00
_cell.angle_beta   90.00
_cell.angle_gamma   90.00
#
_symmetry.space_group_name_H-M   'P 1'
#
loop_
_entity.id
_entity.type
_entity.pdbx_description
1 polymer ?
#
loop_
_entity_poly.entity_id
_entity_poly.type
_entity_poly.pdbx_seq_one_letter_code
_entity_poly.pdbx_strand_id
1 'polypeptide(L)'
;PVISVGAVRTGCGKSQTSRRIIESLMDKGLKVVAIRHPMPYGDIAAQKVQRFATLDDIDKHNCTVEEMEEYEPHVVRGNVIYAGVDYEAIVRAAEEDPDGCDVILWDGGNNDFPFYQSDLHVTVVDPHRPGHELSYYPGNVTLRLSDVVVINKMDSADAAGIEEVRKNIATEAPDAIVIDGASTLDVDDPSVIRGKKVLVVEDGPTLTHGEMTIGAGVVAARKFGAA
;
A
#
# COMPACT_ATOMS: atom_id res chain seq x y z
N PRO A 1 -2.38 -10.01 -17.07
CA PRO A 1 -2.56 -8.57 -16.88
C PRO A 1 -1.80 -8.06 -15.66
N VAL A 2 -1.40 -6.78 -15.69
CA VAL A 2 -0.68 -6.09 -14.64
C VAL A 2 -1.53 -4.96 -14.07
N ILE A 3 -1.75 -4.99 -12.77
CA ILE A 3 -2.34 -3.88 -12.03
C ILE A 3 -1.21 -3.20 -11.25
N SER A 4 -1.05 -1.89 -11.39
CA SER A 4 -0.11 -1.13 -10.56
C SER A 4 -0.86 -0.28 -9.55
N VAL A 5 -0.33 -0.22 -8.34
CA VAL A 5 -0.85 0.63 -7.27
C VAL A 5 0.23 1.60 -6.84
N GLY A 6 -0.04 2.86 -7.05
CA GLY A 6 0.79 3.98 -6.62
C GLY A 6 0.11 4.84 -5.56
N ALA A 7 0.83 5.80 -5.03
CA ALA A 7 0.27 6.82 -4.15
C ALA A 7 0.94 8.17 -4.43
N VAL A 8 0.22 9.23 -4.20
CA VAL A 8 0.75 10.59 -4.38
C VAL A 8 1.77 10.95 -3.31
N ARG A 9 1.74 10.28 -2.17
CA ARG A 9 2.67 10.47 -1.06
C ARG A 9 2.66 9.29 -0.08
N THR A 10 3.72 9.16 0.72
CA THR A 10 3.79 8.24 1.87
C THR A 10 2.61 8.47 2.83
N GLY A 11 2.03 7.38 3.31
CA GLY A 11 0.93 7.41 4.28
C GLY A 11 -0.46 7.63 3.69
N CYS A 12 -0.63 7.69 2.36
CA CYS A 12 -1.96 7.74 1.73
C CYS A 12 -2.77 6.46 1.91
N GLY A 13 -2.12 5.32 2.24
CA GLY A 13 -2.77 4.02 2.41
C GLY A 13 -2.60 3.07 1.21
N LYS A 14 -1.52 3.26 0.44
CA LYS A 14 -1.21 2.41 -0.73
C LYS A 14 -1.19 0.93 -0.40
N SER A 15 -0.39 0.51 0.59
CA SER A 15 -0.23 -0.91 0.93
C SER A 15 -1.55 -1.56 1.40
N GLN A 16 -2.42 -0.82 2.09
CA GLN A 16 -3.76 -1.29 2.44
C GLN A 16 -4.64 -1.46 1.19
N THR A 17 -4.57 -0.50 0.26
CA THR A 17 -5.31 -0.55 -1.00
C THR A 17 -4.84 -1.71 -1.87
N SER A 18 -3.52 -1.92 -1.99
CA SER A 18 -2.95 -3.06 -2.72
C SER A 18 -3.47 -4.39 -2.16
N ARG A 19 -3.40 -4.57 -0.85
CA ARG A 19 -3.92 -5.78 -0.18
C ARG A 19 -5.41 -5.97 -0.41
N ARG A 20 -6.21 -4.89 -0.34
CA ARG A 20 -7.66 -4.98 -0.59
C ARG A 20 -7.99 -5.35 -2.03
N ILE A 21 -7.24 -4.86 -3.00
CA ILE A 21 -7.39 -5.26 -4.42
C ILE A 21 -7.08 -6.75 -4.56
N ILE A 22 -5.95 -7.21 -3.99
CA ILE A 22 -5.56 -8.62 -4.01
C ILE A 22 -6.65 -9.51 -3.42
N GLU A 23 -7.13 -9.20 -2.19
CA GLU A 23 -8.22 -9.93 -1.54
C GLU A 23 -9.46 -10.02 -2.46
N SER A 24 -9.86 -8.89 -3.04
CA SER A 24 -11.03 -8.83 -3.92
C SER A 24 -10.90 -9.67 -5.19
N LEU A 25 -9.67 -9.83 -5.70
CA LEU A 25 -9.39 -10.70 -6.85
C LEU A 25 -9.34 -12.18 -6.42
N MET A 26 -8.72 -12.46 -5.29
CA MET A 26 -8.67 -13.82 -4.73
C MET A 26 -10.07 -14.34 -4.36
N ASP A 27 -10.95 -13.49 -3.84
CA ASP A 27 -12.37 -13.81 -3.57
C ASP A 27 -13.14 -14.21 -4.84
N LYS A 28 -12.65 -13.78 -6.01
CA LYS A 28 -13.18 -14.17 -7.33
C LYS A 28 -12.52 -15.44 -7.89
N GLY A 29 -11.62 -16.06 -7.13
CA GLY A 29 -10.90 -17.27 -7.51
C GLY A 29 -9.68 -17.02 -8.39
N LEU A 30 -9.22 -15.77 -8.53
CA LEU A 30 -8.03 -15.44 -9.29
C LEU A 30 -6.77 -15.61 -8.43
N LYS A 31 -5.71 -16.08 -9.05
CA LYS A 31 -4.38 -16.19 -8.46
C LYS A 31 -3.61 -14.89 -8.71
N VAL A 32 -3.32 -14.18 -7.64
CA VAL A 32 -2.62 -12.89 -7.73
C VAL A 32 -1.21 -13.04 -7.19
N VAL A 33 -0.24 -12.61 -7.98
CA VAL A 33 1.15 -12.50 -7.54
C VAL A 33 1.49 -11.03 -7.36
N ALA A 34 1.88 -10.65 -6.14
CA ALA A 34 2.36 -9.32 -5.88
C ALA A 34 3.84 -9.19 -6.23
N ILE A 35 4.25 -8.05 -6.75
CA ILE A 35 5.66 -7.71 -6.96
C ILE A 35 5.93 -6.38 -6.25
N ARG A 36 6.95 -6.38 -5.41
CA ARG A 36 7.41 -5.20 -4.67
C ARG A 36 8.78 -4.76 -5.17
N HIS A 37 9.05 -3.44 -5.14
CA HIS A 37 10.41 -2.95 -5.35
C HIS A 37 11.32 -3.45 -4.21
N PRO A 38 12.62 -3.68 -4.48
CA PRO A 38 13.54 -4.21 -3.48
C PRO A 38 13.87 -3.18 -2.41
N MET A 39 14.22 -3.70 -1.23
CA MET A 39 14.94 -2.96 -0.19
C MET A 39 16.33 -3.56 -0.09
N PRO A 40 17.33 -3.03 -0.82
CA PRO A 40 18.62 -3.69 -1.02
C PRO A 40 19.55 -3.46 0.18
N TYR A 41 19.19 -3.97 1.35
CA TYR A 41 20.01 -3.85 2.57
C TYR A 41 21.08 -4.94 2.70
N GLY A 42 21.01 -5.99 1.88
CA GLY A 42 21.89 -7.16 1.94
C GLY A 42 22.74 -7.35 0.68
N ASP A 43 23.03 -8.62 0.39
CA ASP A 43 23.72 -9.02 -0.83
C ASP A 43 22.79 -8.90 -2.04
N ILE A 44 23.02 -7.90 -2.86
CA ILE A 44 22.23 -7.60 -4.07
C ILE A 44 22.19 -8.79 -5.03
N ALA A 45 23.28 -9.57 -5.12
CA ALA A 45 23.33 -10.74 -5.99
C ALA A 45 22.42 -11.88 -5.48
N ALA A 46 22.35 -12.04 -4.18
CA ALA A 46 21.42 -12.99 -3.55
C ALA A 46 19.96 -12.50 -3.63
N GLN A 47 19.75 -11.18 -3.67
CA GLN A 47 18.44 -10.54 -3.80
C GLN A 47 18.01 -10.33 -5.26
N LYS A 48 18.56 -11.07 -6.21
CA LYS A 48 18.20 -10.96 -7.62
C LYS A 48 16.71 -11.20 -7.86
N VAL A 49 16.20 -12.33 -7.38
CA VAL A 49 14.78 -12.73 -7.39
C VAL A 49 14.50 -13.47 -6.11
N GLN A 50 13.58 -12.99 -5.32
CA GLN A 50 13.15 -13.61 -4.07
C GLN A 50 11.64 -13.84 -4.13
N ARG A 51 11.21 -15.06 -3.76
CA ARG A 51 9.81 -15.46 -3.69
C ARG A 51 9.43 -15.71 -2.25
N PHE A 52 8.31 -15.18 -1.83
CA PHE A 52 7.76 -15.34 -0.50
C PHE A 52 6.32 -15.86 -0.60
N ALA A 53 6.11 -17.11 -0.23
CA ALA A 53 4.80 -17.75 -0.18
C ALA A 53 4.47 -18.22 1.24
N THR A 54 5.49 -18.42 2.07
CA THR A 54 5.39 -18.86 3.46
C THR A 54 6.24 -17.99 4.37
N LEU A 55 5.95 -18.01 5.68
CA LEU A 55 6.78 -17.29 6.66
C LEU A 55 8.23 -17.84 6.69
N ASP A 56 8.42 -19.13 6.42
CA ASP A 56 9.75 -19.74 6.32
C ASP A 56 10.61 -19.12 5.19
N ASP A 57 9.97 -18.58 4.14
CA ASP A 57 10.69 -17.90 3.06
C ASP A 57 11.31 -16.59 3.54
N ILE A 58 10.66 -15.90 4.49
CA ILE A 58 11.17 -14.67 5.10
C ILE A 58 12.45 -14.95 5.87
N ASP A 59 12.44 -16.02 6.68
CA ASP A 59 13.63 -16.45 7.42
C ASP A 59 14.74 -16.94 6.49
N LYS A 60 14.39 -17.72 5.47
CA LYS A 60 15.32 -18.25 4.46
C LYS A 60 16.08 -17.14 3.72
N HIS A 61 15.41 -16.05 3.43
CA HIS A 61 16.00 -14.90 2.75
C HIS A 61 16.68 -13.91 3.70
N ASN A 62 16.69 -14.17 5.02
CA ASN A 62 17.25 -13.30 6.06
C ASN A 62 16.74 -11.87 5.95
N CYS A 63 15.43 -11.71 5.79
CA CYS A 63 14.79 -10.40 5.64
C CYS A 63 15.02 -9.52 6.86
N THR A 64 15.24 -8.23 6.63
CA THR A 64 15.24 -7.22 7.70
C THR A 64 13.82 -7.00 8.22
N VAL A 65 13.69 -6.28 9.34
CA VAL A 65 12.38 -5.96 9.92
C VAL A 65 11.54 -5.14 8.93
N GLU A 66 12.16 -4.23 8.20
CA GLU A 66 11.51 -3.39 7.19
C GLU A 66 11.02 -4.21 5.99
N GLU A 67 11.78 -5.20 5.57
CA GLU A 67 11.37 -6.14 4.52
C GLU A 67 10.21 -7.03 5.00
N MET A 68 10.27 -7.52 6.24
CA MET A 68 9.20 -8.30 6.85
C MET A 68 7.89 -7.51 6.93
N GLU A 69 7.93 -6.24 7.33
CA GLU A 69 6.75 -5.35 7.41
C GLU A 69 6.00 -5.28 6.07
N GLU A 70 6.73 -5.37 4.95
CA GLU A 70 6.14 -5.31 3.62
C GLU A 70 5.70 -6.68 3.08
N TYR A 71 6.41 -7.76 3.39
CA TYR A 71 6.16 -9.09 2.78
C TYR A 71 5.22 -9.96 3.62
N GLU A 72 5.39 -9.98 4.94
CA GLU A 72 4.60 -10.81 5.85
C GLU A 72 3.08 -10.58 5.69
N PRO A 73 2.57 -9.33 5.55
CA PRO A 73 1.15 -9.10 5.37
C PRO A 73 0.53 -9.75 4.13
N HIS A 74 1.31 -10.01 3.08
CA HIS A 74 0.88 -10.76 1.91
C HIS A 74 0.84 -12.26 2.21
N VAL A 75 1.93 -12.76 2.76
CA VAL A 75 2.12 -14.20 3.06
C VAL A 75 1.06 -14.72 4.03
N VAL A 76 0.78 -14.01 5.12
CA VAL A 76 -0.24 -14.43 6.11
C VAL A 76 -1.66 -14.43 5.54
N ARG A 77 -1.90 -13.72 4.44
CA ARG A 77 -3.17 -13.76 3.69
C ARG A 77 -3.20 -14.82 2.60
N GLY A 78 -2.16 -15.62 2.46
CA GLY A 78 -2.03 -16.64 1.42
C GLY A 78 -1.74 -16.09 0.03
N ASN A 79 -1.21 -14.87 -0.06
CA ASN A 79 -0.80 -14.26 -1.31
C ASN A 79 0.71 -14.39 -1.50
N VAL A 80 1.12 -14.80 -2.71
CA VAL A 80 2.54 -14.85 -3.09
C VAL A 80 3.04 -13.44 -3.41
N ILE A 81 4.22 -13.12 -2.90
CA ILE A 81 4.91 -11.87 -3.23
C ILE A 81 6.33 -12.13 -3.69
N TYR A 82 6.75 -11.42 -4.72
CA TYR A 82 8.12 -11.37 -5.20
C TYR A 82 8.75 -10.01 -4.90
N ALA A 83 10.04 -10.04 -4.58
CA ALA A 83 10.87 -8.85 -4.51
C ALA A 83 12.26 -9.15 -5.07
N GLY A 84 13.02 -8.13 -5.38
CA GLY A 84 14.40 -8.26 -5.82
C GLY A 84 14.83 -7.18 -6.79
N VAL A 85 16.06 -7.30 -7.27
CA VAL A 85 16.72 -6.23 -8.06
C VAL A 85 16.69 -6.43 -9.57
N ASP A 86 16.32 -7.63 -10.05
CA ASP A 86 16.20 -7.93 -11.48
C ASP A 86 14.72 -8.01 -11.88
N TYR A 87 14.15 -6.87 -12.25
CA TYR A 87 12.73 -6.77 -12.56
C TYR A 87 12.26 -7.63 -13.74
N GLU A 88 13.12 -7.86 -14.74
CA GLU A 88 12.77 -8.77 -15.83
C GLU A 88 12.70 -10.21 -15.32
N ALA A 89 13.72 -10.66 -14.59
CA ALA A 89 13.73 -12.00 -14.02
C ALA A 89 12.57 -12.23 -13.03
N ILE A 90 12.20 -11.20 -12.25
CA ILE A 90 11.07 -11.26 -11.33
C ILE A 90 9.75 -11.44 -12.07
N VAL A 91 9.47 -10.64 -13.10
CA VAL A 91 8.20 -10.76 -13.83
C VAL A 91 8.09 -12.11 -14.52
N ARG A 92 9.19 -12.65 -15.07
CA ARG A 92 9.19 -14.00 -15.66
C ARG A 92 8.93 -15.08 -14.62
N ALA A 93 9.54 -14.98 -13.45
CA ALA A 93 9.29 -15.90 -12.35
C ALA A 93 7.84 -15.81 -11.83
N ALA A 94 7.28 -14.62 -11.77
CA ALA A 94 5.90 -14.40 -11.36
C ALA A 94 4.88 -14.95 -12.38
N GLU A 95 5.15 -14.78 -13.69
CA GLU A 95 4.32 -15.36 -14.77
C GLU A 95 4.29 -16.90 -14.72
N GLU A 96 5.39 -17.51 -14.27
CA GLU A 96 5.59 -18.96 -14.17
C GLU A 96 5.49 -19.48 -12.73
N ASP A 97 4.84 -18.71 -11.83
CA ASP A 97 4.74 -19.10 -10.42
C ASP A 97 4.12 -20.50 -10.26
N PRO A 98 4.73 -21.40 -9.46
CA PRO A 98 4.25 -22.76 -9.29
C PRO A 98 2.83 -22.87 -8.73
N ASP A 99 2.36 -21.88 -7.99
CA ASP A 99 0.99 -21.80 -7.47
C ASP A 99 0.03 -21.17 -8.50
N GLY A 100 0.56 -20.68 -9.63
CA GLY A 100 -0.15 -20.04 -10.73
C GLY A 100 -0.27 -18.52 -10.57
N CYS A 101 -0.42 -17.82 -11.68
CA CYS A 101 -0.54 -16.38 -11.76
C CYS A 101 -1.58 -15.98 -12.82
N ASP A 102 -2.73 -15.48 -12.39
CA ASP A 102 -3.74 -14.89 -13.28
C ASP A 102 -3.54 -13.37 -13.41
N VAL A 103 -3.06 -12.72 -12.35
CA VAL A 103 -2.85 -11.27 -12.28
C VAL A 103 -1.56 -10.96 -11.54
N ILE A 104 -0.75 -10.08 -12.11
CA ILE A 104 0.39 -9.48 -11.41
C ILE A 104 -0.06 -8.15 -10.82
N LEU A 105 0.20 -7.94 -9.54
CA LEU A 105 -0.02 -6.64 -8.89
C LEU A 105 1.34 -6.03 -8.54
N TRP A 106 1.69 -4.94 -9.21
CA TRP A 106 2.83 -4.12 -8.85
C TRP A 106 2.50 -3.23 -7.65
N ASP A 107 3.06 -3.56 -6.49
CA ASP A 107 2.99 -2.76 -5.28
C ASP A 107 4.28 -1.94 -5.14
N GLY A 108 4.41 -0.90 -5.93
CA GLY A 108 5.58 -0.02 -5.96
C GLY A 108 5.67 0.89 -4.73
N GLY A 109 6.73 1.67 -4.67
CA GLY A 109 6.87 2.76 -3.71
C GLY A 109 5.94 3.94 -4.06
N ASN A 110 6.05 4.98 -3.25
CA ASN A 110 5.45 6.29 -3.55
C ASN A 110 6.42 7.23 -4.28
N ASN A 111 7.67 6.78 -4.47
CA ASN A 111 8.74 7.54 -5.11
C ASN A 111 9.18 6.95 -6.46
N ASP A 112 8.45 5.98 -6.98
CA ASP A 112 8.73 5.30 -8.23
C ASP A 112 7.48 5.15 -9.09
N PHE A 113 7.69 5.09 -10.39
CA PHE A 113 6.65 4.72 -11.35
C PHE A 113 6.55 3.21 -11.46
N PRO A 114 5.41 2.68 -11.97
CA PRO A 114 5.34 1.27 -12.33
C PRO A 114 6.47 0.92 -13.29
N PHE A 115 7.25 -0.10 -12.93
CA PHE A 115 8.33 -0.57 -13.80
C PHE A 115 7.78 -1.39 -14.98
N TYR A 116 6.67 -2.09 -14.73
CA TYR A 116 5.98 -2.86 -15.78
C TYR A 116 4.90 -2.02 -16.43
N GLN A 117 4.63 -2.28 -17.70
CA GLN A 117 3.49 -1.67 -18.37
C GLN A 117 2.20 -2.18 -17.70
N SER A 118 1.44 -1.28 -17.14
CA SER A 118 0.19 -1.60 -16.45
C SER A 118 -0.97 -1.65 -17.42
N ASP A 119 -1.85 -2.64 -17.25
CA ASP A 119 -3.17 -2.68 -17.90
C ASP A 119 -4.18 -1.85 -17.11
N LEU A 120 -3.92 -1.62 -15.81
CA LEU A 120 -4.69 -0.77 -14.92
C LEU A 120 -3.78 -0.09 -13.92
N HIS A 121 -3.80 1.24 -13.89
CA HIS A 121 -3.04 2.03 -12.92
C HIS A 121 -3.96 2.68 -11.88
N VAL A 122 -3.75 2.31 -10.61
CA VAL A 122 -4.51 2.80 -9.46
C VAL A 122 -3.64 3.74 -8.65
N THR A 123 -4.12 4.95 -8.36
CA THR A 123 -3.42 5.91 -7.49
C THR A 123 -4.23 6.23 -6.25
N VAL A 124 -3.57 6.21 -5.09
CA VAL A 124 -4.18 6.52 -3.79
C VAL A 124 -3.84 7.95 -3.39
N VAL A 125 -4.87 8.72 -3.05
CA VAL A 125 -4.77 10.10 -2.55
C VAL A 125 -5.32 10.22 -1.13
N ASP A 126 -4.94 11.27 -0.40
CA ASP A 126 -5.25 11.46 1.01
C ASP A 126 -5.88 12.83 1.28
N PRO A 127 -7.19 12.92 1.52
CA PRO A 127 -7.89 14.19 1.75
C PRO A 127 -7.56 14.88 3.08
N HIS A 128 -6.79 14.24 3.98
CA HIS A 128 -6.20 14.93 5.13
C HIS A 128 -5.06 15.88 4.74
N ARG A 129 -4.55 15.74 3.51
CA ARG A 129 -3.43 16.53 2.97
C ARG A 129 -3.74 17.01 1.56
N PRO A 130 -4.86 17.78 1.38
CA PRO A 130 -5.25 18.26 0.07
C PRO A 130 -4.16 19.14 -0.55
N GLY A 131 -3.97 19.05 -1.87
CA GLY A 131 -2.89 19.73 -2.60
C GLY A 131 -1.58 18.94 -2.66
N HIS A 132 -1.38 17.92 -1.82
CA HIS A 132 -0.16 17.09 -1.91
C HIS A 132 -0.12 16.25 -3.20
N GLU A 133 -1.27 15.90 -3.75
CA GLU A 133 -1.40 15.21 -5.02
C GLU A 133 -0.92 16.05 -6.21
N LEU A 134 -0.78 17.35 -6.03
CA LEU A 134 -0.30 18.29 -7.06
C LEU A 134 1.18 18.66 -6.87
N SER A 135 1.65 18.71 -5.61
CA SER A 135 2.90 19.34 -5.23
C SER A 135 4.05 18.38 -5.00
N TYR A 136 3.79 17.08 -4.85
CA TYR A 136 4.84 16.08 -4.61
C TYR A 136 5.18 15.28 -5.88
N TYR A 137 6.45 15.26 -6.23
CA TYR A 137 6.97 14.44 -7.31
C TYR A 137 7.48 13.08 -6.74
N PRO A 138 7.22 11.95 -7.40
CA PRO A 138 6.49 11.76 -8.66
C PRO A 138 4.97 11.60 -8.50
N GLY A 139 4.41 11.78 -7.31
CA GLY A 139 2.99 11.58 -7.01
C GLY A 139 2.05 12.36 -7.94
N ASN A 140 2.40 13.59 -8.29
CA ASN A 140 1.62 14.40 -9.23
C ASN A 140 1.59 13.83 -10.65
N VAL A 141 2.65 13.16 -11.07
CA VAL A 141 2.70 12.46 -12.38
C VAL A 141 1.92 11.15 -12.28
N THR A 142 2.08 10.42 -11.17
CA THR A 142 1.32 9.19 -10.89
C THR A 142 -0.19 9.46 -10.96
N LEU A 143 -0.66 10.57 -10.37
CA LEU A 143 -2.07 10.98 -10.47
C LEU A 143 -2.52 11.14 -11.93
N ARG A 144 -1.74 11.83 -12.77
CA ARG A 144 -2.07 12.09 -14.19
C ARG A 144 -2.10 10.84 -15.05
N LEU A 145 -1.41 9.79 -14.64
CA LEU A 145 -1.34 8.51 -15.34
C LEU A 145 -2.44 7.53 -14.90
N SER A 146 -3.28 7.92 -13.93
CA SER A 146 -4.23 7.01 -13.29
C SER A 146 -5.42 6.68 -14.16
N ASP A 147 -5.76 5.40 -14.25
CA ASP A 147 -7.07 4.93 -14.72
C ASP A 147 -8.10 4.98 -13.58
N VAL A 148 -7.64 4.75 -12.34
CA VAL A 148 -8.46 4.76 -11.14
C VAL A 148 -7.78 5.58 -10.05
N VAL A 149 -8.52 6.46 -9.38
CA VAL A 149 -8.06 7.20 -8.21
C VAL A 149 -8.88 6.81 -7.00
N VAL A 150 -8.21 6.33 -5.95
CA VAL A 150 -8.85 6.03 -4.67
C VAL A 150 -8.63 7.20 -3.72
N ILE A 151 -9.71 7.91 -3.37
CA ILE A 151 -9.70 8.89 -2.29
C ILE A 151 -9.85 8.11 -0.99
N ASN A 152 -8.73 7.86 -0.32
CA ASN A 152 -8.74 7.04 0.91
C ASN A 152 -9.08 7.89 2.14
N LYS A 153 -9.32 7.24 3.28
CA LYS A 153 -9.61 7.88 4.58
C LYS A 153 -10.83 8.82 4.57
N MET A 154 -11.81 8.55 3.70
CA MET A 154 -13.05 9.34 3.61
C MET A 154 -13.84 9.36 4.93
N ASP A 155 -13.67 8.34 5.74
CA ASP A 155 -14.33 8.17 7.06
C ASP A 155 -13.80 9.11 8.15
N SER A 156 -12.62 9.71 7.93
CA SER A 156 -11.94 10.53 8.95
C SER A 156 -11.54 11.92 8.46
N ALA A 157 -11.58 12.18 7.15
CA ALA A 157 -11.24 13.47 6.57
C ALA A 157 -12.40 14.47 6.68
N ASP A 158 -12.07 15.76 6.66
CA ASP A 158 -13.07 16.82 6.60
C ASP A 158 -13.65 17.00 5.19
N ALA A 159 -14.86 17.56 5.13
CA ALA A 159 -15.56 17.75 3.85
C ALA A 159 -14.83 18.71 2.89
N ALA A 160 -14.11 19.70 3.42
CA ALA A 160 -13.40 20.68 2.59
C ALA A 160 -12.19 20.04 1.92
N GLY A 161 -11.43 19.23 2.64
CA GLY A 161 -10.29 18.48 2.10
C GLY A 161 -10.72 17.46 1.05
N ILE A 162 -11.84 16.77 1.28
CA ILE A 162 -12.42 15.85 0.30
C ILE A 162 -12.80 16.59 -1.00
N GLU A 163 -13.48 17.71 -0.89
CA GLU A 163 -13.93 18.49 -2.05
C GLU A 163 -12.73 19.06 -2.83
N GLU A 164 -11.71 19.55 -2.15
CA GLU A 164 -10.49 20.03 -2.78
C GLU A 164 -9.78 18.92 -3.57
N VAL A 165 -9.59 17.74 -2.97
CA VAL A 165 -9.00 16.60 -3.66
C VAL A 165 -9.83 16.17 -4.87
N ARG A 166 -11.17 16.13 -4.77
CA ARG A 166 -12.03 15.82 -5.92
C ARG A 166 -11.85 16.81 -7.06
N LYS A 167 -11.79 18.10 -6.75
CA LYS A 167 -11.55 19.16 -7.72
C LYS A 167 -10.19 19.00 -8.41
N ASN A 168 -9.16 18.68 -7.65
CA ASN A 168 -7.82 18.47 -8.18
C ASN A 168 -7.77 17.24 -9.08
N ILE A 169 -8.42 16.14 -8.70
CA ILE A 169 -8.53 14.94 -9.55
C ILE A 169 -9.27 15.28 -10.85
N ALA A 170 -10.41 15.97 -10.78
CA ALA A 170 -11.16 16.34 -11.97
C ALA A 170 -10.38 17.23 -12.95
N THR A 171 -9.37 17.95 -12.45
CA THR A 171 -8.50 18.80 -13.28
C THR A 171 -7.32 18.02 -13.87
N GLU A 172 -6.66 17.19 -13.07
CA GLU A 172 -5.38 16.56 -13.43
C GLU A 172 -5.55 15.15 -14.04
N ALA A 173 -6.64 14.46 -13.70
CA ALA A 173 -6.97 13.10 -14.18
C ALA A 173 -8.47 13.00 -14.50
N PRO A 174 -8.99 13.80 -15.47
CA PRO A 174 -10.43 13.93 -15.74
C PRO A 174 -11.09 12.62 -16.21
N ASP A 175 -10.31 11.72 -16.81
CA ASP A 175 -10.81 10.45 -17.33
C ASP A 175 -10.73 9.30 -16.29
N ALA A 176 -10.13 9.55 -15.13
CA ALA A 176 -9.96 8.53 -14.11
C ALA A 176 -11.28 8.21 -13.39
N ILE A 177 -11.49 6.93 -13.12
CA ILE A 177 -12.60 6.48 -12.26
C ILE A 177 -12.25 6.80 -10.80
N VAL A 178 -13.11 7.57 -10.12
CA VAL A 178 -12.88 7.92 -8.71
C VAL A 178 -13.63 6.96 -7.80
N ILE A 179 -12.92 6.39 -6.83
CA ILE A 179 -13.46 5.48 -5.81
C ILE A 179 -13.23 6.08 -4.42
N ASP A 180 -14.29 6.11 -3.61
CA ASP A 180 -14.21 6.53 -2.22
C ASP A 180 -13.81 5.34 -1.34
N GLY A 181 -12.73 5.50 -0.59
CA GLY A 181 -12.17 4.49 0.31
C GLY A 181 -12.24 4.93 1.77
N ALA A 182 -12.70 4.05 2.65
CA ALA A 182 -12.58 4.23 4.09
C ALA A 182 -11.34 3.51 4.61
N SER A 183 -10.66 4.12 5.59
CA SER A 183 -9.54 3.51 6.31
C SER A 183 -9.96 3.29 7.76
N THR A 184 -10.87 2.35 7.95
CA THR A 184 -11.44 2.07 9.26
C THR A 184 -10.39 1.49 10.21
N LEU A 185 -10.46 1.92 11.46
CA LEU A 185 -9.62 1.42 12.53
C LEU A 185 -10.46 0.54 13.45
N ASP A 186 -10.04 -0.73 13.57
CA ASP A 186 -10.63 -1.70 14.46
C ASP A 186 -9.63 -2.19 15.51
N VAL A 187 -10.14 -2.65 16.63
CA VAL A 187 -9.36 -3.24 17.73
C VAL A 187 -10.10 -4.51 18.17
N ASP A 188 -9.36 -5.61 18.25
CA ASP A 188 -9.92 -6.92 18.60
C ASP A 188 -10.69 -6.91 19.93
N ASP A 189 -10.16 -6.24 20.93
CA ASP A 189 -10.80 -6.06 22.23
C ASP A 189 -10.72 -4.60 22.73
N PRO A 190 -11.72 -3.77 22.47
CA PRO A 190 -11.77 -2.39 22.98
C PRO A 190 -11.74 -2.28 24.51
N SER A 191 -12.07 -3.35 25.25
CA SER A 191 -12.10 -3.32 26.72
C SER A 191 -10.72 -3.18 27.35
N VAL A 192 -9.66 -3.58 26.64
CA VAL A 192 -8.28 -3.40 27.09
C VAL A 192 -7.83 -1.94 27.05
N ILE A 193 -8.55 -1.09 26.32
CA ILE A 193 -8.27 0.35 26.17
C ILE A 193 -9.19 1.20 27.06
N ARG A 194 -10.48 0.88 27.09
CA ARG A 194 -11.52 1.72 27.71
C ARG A 194 -11.27 1.99 29.18
N GLY A 195 -11.15 3.27 29.55
CA GLY A 195 -10.90 3.73 30.93
C GLY A 195 -9.53 3.35 31.47
N LYS A 196 -8.59 2.93 30.63
CA LYS A 196 -7.24 2.55 31.05
C LYS A 196 -6.24 3.65 30.71
N LYS A 197 -5.19 3.77 31.51
CA LYS A 197 -3.98 4.48 31.11
C LYS A 197 -3.19 3.56 30.18
N VAL A 198 -3.03 3.97 28.94
CA VAL A 198 -2.33 3.21 27.91
C VAL A 198 -1.07 3.94 27.48
N LEU A 199 0.00 3.20 27.24
CA LEU A 199 1.17 3.69 26.52
C LEU A 199 0.93 3.41 25.02
N VAL A 200 0.96 4.45 24.21
CA VAL A 200 0.85 4.32 22.76
C VAL A 200 2.25 4.35 22.18
N VAL A 201 2.62 3.31 21.45
CA VAL A 201 3.85 3.23 20.66
C VAL A 201 3.48 3.37 19.19
N GLU A 202 4.10 4.32 18.52
CA GLU A 202 3.86 4.61 17.11
C GLU A 202 5.17 4.46 16.35
N ASP A 203 5.16 3.66 15.30
CA ASP A 203 6.31 3.41 14.43
C ASP A 203 5.88 3.38 12.96
N GLY A 204 4.98 4.25 12.57
CA GLY A 204 4.52 4.32 11.19
C GLY A 204 5.31 5.31 10.33
N PRO A 205 5.60 4.99 9.07
CA PRO A 205 6.27 5.91 8.13
C PRO A 205 5.54 7.26 8.00
N THR A 206 4.24 7.26 8.26
CA THR A 206 3.40 8.45 8.24
C THR A 206 3.80 9.49 9.30
N LEU A 207 4.26 9.02 10.46
CA LEU A 207 4.76 9.89 11.55
C LEU A 207 6.21 10.30 11.33
N THR A 208 7.05 9.34 10.92
CA THR A 208 8.49 9.56 10.77
C THR A 208 8.85 10.36 9.52
N HIS A 209 8.09 10.18 8.43
CA HIS A 209 8.36 10.78 7.12
C HIS A 209 7.15 11.45 6.47
N GLY A 210 5.95 11.26 7.02
CA GLY A 210 4.68 11.71 6.44
C GLY A 210 4.12 13.02 6.99
N GLU A 211 4.83 13.69 7.90
CA GLU A 211 4.43 14.95 8.56
C GLU A 211 3.11 14.87 9.34
N MET A 212 2.61 13.68 9.63
CA MET A 212 1.46 13.50 10.51
C MET A 212 1.91 13.48 11.97
N THR A 213 1.15 14.14 12.82
CA THR A 213 1.45 14.25 14.25
C THR A 213 0.77 13.16 15.10
N ILE A 214 -0.09 12.38 14.51
CA ILE A 214 -0.94 11.38 15.19
C ILE A 214 -1.01 10.14 14.32
N GLY A 215 -0.71 8.98 14.89
CA GLY A 215 -0.83 7.67 14.23
C GLY A 215 -2.06 6.89 14.67
N ALA A 216 -2.18 5.67 14.16
CA ALA A 216 -3.33 4.79 14.39
C ALA A 216 -3.54 4.43 15.86
N GLY A 217 -2.46 4.24 16.62
CA GLY A 217 -2.54 3.92 18.05
C GLY A 217 -3.15 5.04 18.87
N VAL A 218 -2.77 6.31 18.61
CA VAL A 218 -3.37 7.48 19.29
C VAL A 218 -4.84 7.62 18.91
N VAL A 219 -5.18 7.39 17.62
CA VAL A 219 -6.57 7.41 17.15
C VAL A 219 -7.37 6.31 17.86
N ALA A 220 -6.82 5.09 17.98
CA ALA A 220 -7.44 3.99 18.71
C ALA A 220 -7.68 4.34 20.18
N ALA A 221 -6.65 4.85 20.87
CA ALA A 221 -6.74 5.22 22.26
C ALA A 221 -7.88 6.24 22.50
N ARG A 222 -7.99 7.25 21.64
CA ARG A 222 -9.06 8.25 21.71
C ARG A 222 -10.43 7.66 21.36
N LYS A 223 -10.54 6.92 20.25
CA LYS A 223 -11.80 6.31 19.77
C LYS A 223 -12.40 5.36 20.78
N PHE A 224 -11.55 4.57 21.44
CA PHE A 224 -11.99 3.55 22.39
C PHE A 224 -11.95 3.99 23.86
N GLY A 225 -11.69 5.27 24.13
CA GLY A 225 -11.87 5.89 25.44
C GLY A 225 -10.80 5.51 26.46
N ALA A 226 -9.52 5.62 26.09
CA ALA A 226 -8.42 5.62 27.05
C ALA A 226 -8.58 6.75 28.08
N ALA A 227 -8.07 6.56 29.33
CA ALA A 227 -8.16 7.54 30.42
C ALA A 227 -7.03 8.57 30.34
#